data_79789a0a4b799504f3d96907f676fb70
#
_entry.id   79789a0a4b799504f3d96907f676fb70
#
_cell.length_a   1.000
_cell.length_b   1.000
_cell.length_c   1.000
_cell.angle_alpha   90.00
_cell.angle_beta   90.00
_cell.angle_gamma   90.00
#
_symmetry.space_group_name_H-M   'P 1'
#
loop_
_entity.id
_entity.type
_entity.pdbx_description
1 polymer ?
#
loop_
_entity_poly.entity_id
_entity_poly.type
_entity_poly.pdbx_seq_one_letter_code
_entity_poly.pdbx_strand_id
1 'polypeptide(L)'
;MIKKYSILAFFVIILGFAFFYYSCKTQKTKIVENYDPPPNITEGLGVMNKAPDLIFKNQNDSIIKLSSLRGYYVLIDFWASWCRPCRMENPNVVNNYNKYKNAKFANGKGFRVFSVSLDQAKQAWVLAIEKDQLNWPWHVSDLKGWGSEPAAKYGVNSIPANWLVDPRGIIVATGLRGELLESTIKKYLDAEDKKGSVK
;
A
#
# COMPACT_ATOMS: atom_id res chain seq x y z
N MET A 1 -0.22 68.17 -11.45
CA MET A 1 0.85 67.19 -11.23
C MET A 1 0.45 65.95 -10.37
N ILE A 2 -0.74 65.87 -9.86
CA ILE A 2 -1.19 64.80 -8.92
C ILE A 2 -1.65 63.51 -9.60
N LYS A 3 -2.06 63.52 -10.88
CA LYS A 3 -2.58 62.31 -11.58
C LYS A 3 -1.54 61.26 -12.02
N LYS A 4 -0.26 61.63 -12.17
CA LYS A 4 0.78 60.69 -12.64
C LYS A 4 1.23 59.71 -11.55
N TYR A 5 1.21 60.08 -10.28
CA TYR A 5 1.64 59.22 -9.17
C TYR A 5 0.58 58.17 -8.81
N SER A 6 -0.71 58.45 -9.07
CA SER A 6 -1.79 57.51 -8.78
C SER A 6 -1.75 56.26 -9.71
N ILE A 7 -1.37 56.44 -10.98
CA ILE A 7 -1.30 55.34 -11.96
C ILE A 7 -0.07 54.46 -11.66
N LEU A 8 1.07 55.05 -11.29
CA LEU A 8 2.29 54.32 -10.95
C LEU A 8 2.10 53.47 -9.69
N ALA A 9 1.43 54.01 -8.68
CA ALA A 9 1.12 53.29 -7.44
C ALA A 9 0.17 52.08 -7.70
N PHE A 10 -0.80 52.25 -8.61
CA PHE A 10 -1.72 51.18 -8.99
C PHE A 10 -1.02 50.03 -9.72
N PHE A 11 -0.07 50.35 -10.62
CA PHE A 11 0.74 49.33 -11.30
C PHE A 11 1.67 48.56 -10.35
N VAL A 12 2.28 49.21 -9.36
CA VAL A 12 3.15 48.55 -8.37
C VAL A 12 2.32 47.61 -7.49
N ILE A 13 1.11 47.99 -7.11
CA ILE A 13 0.21 47.12 -6.33
C ILE A 13 -0.21 45.89 -7.13
N ILE A 14 -0.60 46.07 -8.42
CA ILE A 14 -1.00 44.94 -9.29
C ILE A 14 0.17 43.98 -9.53
N LEU A 15 1.37 44.50 -9.77
CA LEU A 15 2.59 43.67 -9.92
C LEU A 15 2.95 42.93 -8.63
N GLY A 16 2.79 43.60 -7.49
CA GLY A 16 2.98 42.96 -6.16
C GLY A 16 1.99 41.84 -5.90
N PHE A 17 0.71 42.01 -6.20
CA PHE A 17 -0.32 40.98 -6.11
C PHE A 17 -0.09 39.85 -7.11
N ALA A 18 0.31 40.14 -8.35
CA ALA A 18 0.64 39.14 -9.34
C ALA A 18 1.87 38.31 -8.92
N PHE A 19 2.91 38.95 -8.36
CA PHE A 19 4.10 38.27 -7.86
C PHE A 19 3.80 37.43 -6.64
N PHE A 20 2.95 37.91 -5.73
CA PHE A 20 2.49 37.16 -4.56
C PHE A 20 1.62 35.97 -4.96
N TYR A 21 0.72 36.16 -5.93
CA TYR A 21 -0.13 35.09 -6.47
C TYR A 21 0.69 34.03 -7.22
N TYR A 22 1.73 34.46 -7.98
CA TYR A 22 2.64 33.57 -8.68
C TYR A 22 3.56 32.83 -7.70
N SER A 23 4.07 33.51 -6.67
CA SER A 23 4.89 32.90 -5.62
C SER A 23 4.08 31.90 -4.77
N CYS A 24 2.83 32.21 -4.47
CA CYS A 24 1.94 31.29 -3.77
C CYS A 24 1.54 30.07 -4.62
N LYS A 25 1.46 30.24 -5.95
CA LYS A 25 1.14 29.15 -6.89
C LYS A 25 2.34 28.24 -7.20
N THR A 26 3.57 28.76 -7.04
CA THR A 26 4.81 28.01 -7.26
C THR A 26 5.34 27.32 -6.01
N GLN A 27 4.82 27.60 -4.84
CA GLN A 27 5.02 26.77 -3.64
C GLN A 27 4.06 25.55 -3.63
N LYS A 28 3.98 24.80 -4.74
CA LYS A 28 3.90 23.36 -4.60
C LYS A 28 5.26 22.97 -4.01
N THR A 29 5.36 23.04 -2.70
CA THR A 29 6.38 22.30 -1.95
C THR A 29 6.44 20.93 -2.61
N LYS A 30 7.57 20.56 -3.24
CA LYS A 30 7.91 19.17 -3.44
C LYS A 30 7.93 18.59 -2.04
N ILE A 31 6.78 18.05 -1.61
CA ILE A 31 6.73 17.14 -0.49
C ILE A 31 7.68 16.05 -0.95
N VAL A 32 8.88 16.03 -0.39
CA VAL A 32 9.75 14.86 -0.48
C VAL A 32 8.91 13.80 0.20
N GLU A 33 8.27 12.95 -0.61
CA GLU A 33 7.47 11.85 -0.12
C GLU A 33 8.41 10.86 0.56
N ASN A 34 8.80 11.19 1.79
CA ASN A 34 9.57 10.28 2.63
C ASN A 34 8.58 9.30 3.24
N TYR A 35 8.60 8.08 2.71
CA TYR A 35 7.79 6.98 3.22
C TYR A 35 8.52 6.13 4.27
N ASP A 36 9.61 6.62 4.84
CA ASP A 36 10.23 5.93 5.96
C ASP A 36 9.39 6.09 7.24
N PRO A 37 9.26 5.04 8.05
CA PRO A 37 8.56 5.16 9.32
C PRO A 37 9.33 6.11 10.25
N PRO A 38 8.62 6.87 11.12
CA PRO A 38 9.28 7.68 12.14
C PRO A 38 10.23 6.83 13.01
N PRO A 39 11.38 7.38 13.42
CA PRO A 39 12.43 6.62 14.11
C PRO A 39 12.01 6.08 15.49
N ASN A 40 10.95 6.62 16.06
CA ASN A 40 10.41 6.21 17.37
C ASN A 40 9.34 5.11 17.30
N ILE A 41 9.05 4.58 16.11
CA ILE A 41 8.06 3.50 15.96
C ILE A 41 8.76 2.14 16.11
N THR A 42 8.29 1.37 17.09
CA THR A 42 8.77 0.02 17.37
C THR A 42 8.37 -0.96 16.26
N GLU A 43 9.28 -1.85 15.87
CA GLU A 43 8.96 -2.98 15.02
C GLU A 43 8.15 -4.02 15.80
N GLY A 44 7.10 -4.56 15.16
CA GLY A 44 6.22 -5.54 15.79
C GLY A 44 5.02 -5.89 14.90
N LEU A 45 4.08 -6.67 15.44
CA LEU A 45 2.95 -7.22 14.69
C LEU A 45 1.59 -6.58 15.03
N GLY A 46 1.57 -5.71 16.03
CA GLY A 46 0.38 -4.98 16.43
C GLY A 46 0.09 -3.77 15.53
N VAL A 47 -1.16 -3.30 15.55
CA VAL A 47 -1.52 -2.03 14.91
C VAL A 47 -0.66 -0.91 15.50
N MET A 48 -0.23 0.03 14.66
CA MET A 48 0.71 1.13 14.92
C MET A 48 2.18 0.69 15.05
N ASN A 49 2.53 -0.59 14.99
CA ASN A 49 3.92 -1.01 14.86
C ASN A 49 4.39 -0.92 13.40
N LYS A 50 5.70 -0.77 13.21
CA LYS A 50 6.34 -1.00 11.92
C LYS A 50 6.36 -2.49 11.64
N ALA A 51 5.81 -2.91 10.51
CA ALA A 51 5.84 -4.30 10.08
C ALA A 51 7.28 -4.78 9.86
N PRO A 52 7.66 -5.98 10.36
CA PRO A 52 8.94 -6.59 10.06
C PRO A 52 9.14 -6.75 8.55
N ASP A 53 10.32 -6.39 8.02
CA ASP A 53 10.58 -6.53 6.59
C ASP A 53 10.69 -8.01 6.20
N LEU A 54 10.20 -8.32 5.00
CA LEU A 54 10.25 -9.63 4.37
C LEU A 54 11.11 -9.54 3.09
N ILE A 55 12.15 -10.38 3.00
CA ILE A 55 13.10 -10.41 1.89
C ILE A 55 13.22 -11.86 1.45
N PHE A 56 12.46 -12.25 0.42
CA PHE A 56 12.37 -13.64 -0.02
C PHE A 56 12.33 -13.75 -1.54
N LYS A 57 12.50 -14.97 -2.04
CA LYS A 57 12.46 -15.27 -3.48
C LYS A 57 11.02 -15.35 -3.98
N ASN A 58 10.80 -14.82 -5.18
CA ASN A 58 9.59 -15.05 -5.94
C ASN A 58 9.67 -16.37 -6.74
N GLN A 59 8.61 -16.65 -7.53
CA GLN A 59 8.52 -17.85 -8.38
C GLN A 59 9.64 -17.94 -9.45
N ASN A 60 10.29 -16.83 -9.77
CA ASN A 60 11.40 -16.73 -10.73
C ASN A 60 12.77 -16.67 -10.06
N ASP A 61 12.85 -17.05 -8.77
CA ASP A 61 14.05 -17.00 -7.92
C ASP A 61 14.66 -15.59 -7.72
N SER A 62 13.96 -14.54 -8.09
CA SER A 62 14.36 -13.16 -7.85
C SER A 62 13.98 -12.74 -6.42
N ILE A 63 14.88 -12.02 -5.76
CA ILE A 63 14.61 -11.50 -4.40
C ILE A 63 13.67 -10.30 -4.47
N ILE A 64 12.59 -10.37 -3.70
CA ILE A 64 11.64 -9.29 -3.50
C ILE A 64 11.65 -8.88 -2.02
N LYS A 65 11.57 -7.57 -1.79
CA LYS A 65 11.52 -6.97 -0.45
C LYS A 65 10.16 -6.33 -0.23
N LEU A 66 9.54 -6.57 0.92
CA LEU A 66 8.32 -5.87 1.31
C LEU A 66 8.56 -4.33 1.38
N SER A 67 9.72 -3.92 1.90
CA SER A 67 10.11 -2.51 1.97
C SER A 67 10.24 -1.81 0.61
N SER A 68 10.38 -2.54 -0.50
CA SER A 68 10.36 -1.94 -1.84
C SER A 68 8.99 -1.38 -2.24
N LEU A 69 7.93 -1.70 -1.49
CA LEU A 69 6.57 -1.21 -1.69
C LEU A 69 6.25 0.02 -0.84
N ARG A 70 7.23 0.69 -0.26
CA ARG A 70 7.00 1.97 0.43
C ARG A 70 6.33 2.97 -0.52
N GLY A 71 5.42 3.75 0.02
CA GLY A 71 4.58 4.64 -0.75
C GLY A 71 3.22 4.04 -1.14
N TYR A 72 2.99 2.75 -0.93
CA TYR A 72 1.72 2.08 -1.18
C TYR A 72 1.11 1.56 0.11
N TYR A 73 -0.22 1.48 0.15
CA TYR A 73 -0.90 0.60 1.10
C TYR A 73 -0.69 -0.84 0.66
N VAL A 74 -0.22 -1.71 1.55
CA VAL A 74 0.14 -3.09 1.18
C VAL A 74 -0.60 -4.08 2.08
N LEU A 75 -1.34 -4.99 1.47
CA LEU A 75 -1.84 -6.18 2.14
C LEU A 75 -0.74 -7.24 2.13
N ILE A 76 -0.20 -7.57 3.29
CA ILE A 76 0.69 -8.71 3.49
C ILE A 76 -0.21 -9.91 3.75
N ASP A 77 -0.26 -10.86 2.83
CA ASP A 77 -1.21 -11.97 2.86
C ASP A 77 -0.52 -13.32 2.90
N PHE A 78 -0.74 -14.08 3.97
CA PHE A 78 -0.22 -15.44 4.17
C PHE A 78 -1.26 -16.45 3.76
N TRP A 79 -0.91 -17.30 2.80
CA TRP A 79 -1.79 -18.27 2.19
C TRP A 79 -1.06 -19.52 1.72
N ALA A 80 -1.76 -20.46 1.08
CA ALA A 80 -1.15 -21.59 0.37
C ALA A 80 -2.11 -22.17 -0.67
N SER A 81 -1.58 -22.87 -1.67
CA SER A 81 -2.36 -23.53 -2.72
C SER A 81 -3.32 -24.60 -2.17
N TRP A 82 -2.93 -25.28 -1.10
CA TRP A 82 -3.70 -26.30 -0.40
C TRP A 82 -4.68 -25.74 0.64
N CYS A 83 -4.60 -24.45 0.97
CA CYS A 83 -5.46 -23.80 1.95
C CYS A 83 -6.82 -23.45 1.33
N ARG A 84 -7.82 -24.31 1.51
CA ARG A 84 -9.18 -24.09 0.95
C ARG A 84 -9.78 -22.73 1.36
N PRO A 85 -9.81 -22.32 2.64
CA PRO A 85 -10.36 -21.02 3.01
C PRO A 85 -9.57 -19.84 2.40
N CYS A 86 -8.26 -19.95 2.21
CA CYS A 86 -7.47 -18.94 1.50
C CYS A 86 -7.92 -18.81 0.03
N ARG A 87 -8.09 -19.96 -0.65
CA ARG A 87 -8.55 -20.01 -2.04
C ARG A 87 -9.96 -19.44 -2.22
N MET A 88 -10.83 -19.56 -1.20
CA MET A 88 -12.15 -18.93 -1.18
C MET A 88 -12.08 -17.42 -0.98
N GLU A 89 -11.08 -16.90 -0.29
CA GLU A 89 -10.86 -15.47 -0.08
C GLU A 89 -10.13 -14.79 -1.24
N ASN A 90 -9.33 -15.52 -2.03
CA ASN A 90 -8.55 -14.99 -3.14
C ASN A 90 -9.36 -14.14 -4.13
N PRO A 91 -10.59 -14.51 -4.57
CA PRO A 91 -11.41 -13.66 -5.44
C PRO A 91 -11.70 -12.28 -4.84
N ASN A 92 -11.91 -12.19 -3.52
CA ASN A 92 -12.11 -10.92 -2.83
C ASN A 92 -10.82 -10.08 -2.85
N VAL A 93 -9.66 -10.70 -2.60
CA VAL A 93 -8.36 -10.01 -2.69
C VAL A 93 -8.11 -9.49 -4.11
N VAL A 94 -8.38 -10.32 -5.14
CA VAL A 94 -8.27 -9.94 -6.57
C VAL A 94 -9.16 -8.76 -6.91
N ASN A 95 -10.42 -8.78 -6.48
CA ASN A 95 -11.37 -7.70 -6.72
C ASN A 95 -10.87 -6.38 -6.10
N ASN A 96 -10.43 -6.43 -4.85
CA ASN A 96 -9.89 -5.26 -4.16
C ASN A 96 -8.59 -4.76 -4.81
N TYR A 97 -7.67 -5.66 -5.18
CA TYR A 97 -6.46 -5.28 -5.90
C TYR A 97 -6.79 -4.57 -7.22
N ASN A 98 -7.64 -5.14 -8.05
CA ASN A 98 -8.00 -4.56 -9.34
C ASN A 98 -8.68 -3.19 -9.18
N LYS A 99 -9.53 -3.03 -8.18
CA LYS A 99 -10.27 -1.80 -7.89
C LYS A 99 -9.36 -0.68 -7.37
N TYR A 100 -8.41 -1.01 -6.48
CA TYR A 100 -7.67 -0.02 -5.71
C TYR A 100 -6.20 0.12 -6.08
N LYS A 101 -5.64 -0.72 -6.96
CA LYS A 101 -4.21 -0.66 -7.33
C LYS A 101 -3.74 0.71 -7.84
N ASN A 102 -4.63 1.47 -8.49
CA ASN A 102 -4.36 2.79 -9.05
C ASN A 102 -5.25 3.89 -8.46
N ALA A 103 -6.04 3.58 -7.43
CA ALA A 103 -6.87 4.56 -6.75
C ALA A 103 -6.00 5.60 -6.03
N LYS A 104 -6.54 6.80 -5.86
CA LYS A 104 -5.88 7.87 -5.12
C LYS A 104 -6.11 7.69 -3.63
N PHE A 105 -5.04 7.63 -2.90
CA PHE A 105 -5.06 7.57 -1.43
C PHE A 105 -4.63 8.93 -0.86
N ALA A 106 -5.15 9.26 0.32
CA ALA A 106 -4.87 10.55 0.96
C ALA A 106 -3.36 10.79 1.19
N ASN A 107 -2.59 9.72 1.41
CA ASN A 107 -1.15 9.76 1.68
C ASN A 107 -0.37 8.58 1.07
N GLY A 108 -0.83 8.05 -0.08
CA GLY A 108 -0.19 6.89 -0.73
C GLY A 108 -0.45 6.84 -2.23
N LYS A 109 0.35 6.04 -2.94
CA LYS A 109 0.36 5.92 -4.42
C LYS A 109 -0.64 4.91 -4.97
N GLY A 110 -1.33 4.16 -4.09
CA GLY A 110 -2.26 3.10 -4.47
C GLY A 110 -2.19 1.90 -3.52
N PHE A 111 -2.81 0.80 -3.91
CA PHE A 111 -2.88 -0.44 -3.14
C PHE A 111 -2.07 -1.56 -3.79
N ARG A 112 -1.39 -2.37 -2.99
CA ARG A 112 -0.59 -3.53 -3.42
C ARG A 112 -0.91 -4.73 -2.53
N VAL A 113 -0.60 -5.93 -3.05
CA VAL A 113 -0.65 -7.19 -2.30
C VAL A 113 0.74 -7.80 -2.33
N PHE A 114 1.25 -8.18 -1.16
CA PHE A 114 2.49 -8.93 -0.99
C PHE A 114 2.11 -10.31 -0.42
N SER A 115 2.08 -11.31 -1.30
CA SER A 115 1.60 -12.65 -0.94
C SER A 115 2.75 -13.55 -0.52
N VAL A 116 2.62 -14.14 0.67
CA VAL A 116 3.57 -15.08 1.25
C VAL A 116 2.95 -16.47 1.26
N SER A 117 3.50 -17.38 0.46
CA SER A 117 2.98 -18.74 0.37
C SER A 117 3.67 -19.70 1.35
N LEU A 118 2.86 -20.52 2.01
CA LEU A 118 3.29 -21.65 2.84
C LEU A 118 3.27 -22.98 2.05
N ASP A 119 3.46 -22.92 0.74
CA ASP A 119 3.59 -24.12 -0.06
C ASP A 119 4.97 -24.78 0.13
N GLN A 120 5.02 -26.11 -0.05
CA GLN A 120 6.28 -26.87 -0.12
C GLN A 120 6.66 -27.22 -1.57
N ALA A 121 5.68 -27.22 -2.49
CA ALA A 121 5.87 -27.52 -3.88
C ALA A 121 5.71 -26.26 -4.74
N LYS A 122 6.80 -25.80 -5.36
CA LYS A 122 6.82 -24.61 -6.24
C LYS A 122 5.77 -24.69 -7.34
N GLN A 123 5.62 -25.86 -7.96
CA GLN A 123 4.66 -26.04 -9.05
C GLN A 123 3.21 -25.85 -8.60
N ALA A 124 2.82 -26.42 -7.46
CA ALA A 124 1.47 -26.25 -6.92
C ALA A 124 1.17 -24.79 -6.59
N TRP A 125 2.14 -24.08 -6.00
CA TRP A 125 2.07 -22.66 -5.72
C TRP A 125 1.84 -21.82 -6.99
N VAL A 126 2.68 -22.02 -8.04
CA VAL A 126 2.57 -21.29 -9.32
C VAL A 126 1.23 -21.56 -10.01
N LEU A 127 0.80 -22.82 -10.09
CA LEU A 127 -0.49 -23.19 -10.68
C LEU A 127 -1.67 -22.54 -9.91
N ALA A 128 -1.55 -22.40 -8.59
CA ALA A 128 -2.59 -21.76 -7.79
C ALA A 128 -2.65 -20.24 -8.03
N ILE A 129 -1.50 -19.56 -8.19
CA ILE A 129 -1.44 -18.14 -8.58
C ILE A 129 -2.19 -17.93 -9.90
N GLU A 130 -1.91 -18.74 -10.92
CA GLU A 130 -2.56 -18.66 -12.23
C GLU A 130 -4.06 -18.93 -12.13
N LYS A 131 -4.43 -20.03 -11.50
CA LYS A 131 -5.83 -20.46 -11.39
C LYS A 131 -6.71 -19.44 -10.66
N ASP A 132 -6.19 -18.81 -9.62
CA ASP A 132 -6.92 -17.82 -8.83
C ASP A 132 -6.73 -16.40 -9.37
N GLN A 133 -6.02 -16.22 -10.49
CA GLN A 133 -5.78 -14.94 -11.14
C GLN A 133 -5.14 -13.89 -10.22
N LEU A 134 -4.17 -14.31 -9.40
CA LEU A 134 -3.45 -13.43 -8.48
C LEU A 134 -2.44 -12.57 -9.27
N ASN A 135 -2.93 -11.61 -10.06
CA ASN A 135 -2.19 -10.88 -11.08
C ASN A 135 -1.36 -9.71 -10.52
N TRP A 136 -0.56 -9.95 -9.50
CA TRP A 136 0.46 -9.02 -8.97
C TRP A 136 1.81 -9.72 -8.90
N PRO A 137 2.94 -8.98 -8.96
CA PRO A 137 4.27 -9.62 -9.07
C PRO A 137 4.91 -9.95 -7.71
N TRP A 138 4.30 -9.55 -6.60
CA TRP A 138 4.90 -9.68 -5.25
C TRP A 138 4.43 -10.96 -4.55
N HIS A 139 4.79 -12.10 -5.13
CA HIS A 139 4.59 -13.43 -4.56
C HIS A 139 5.92 -13.96 -4.08
N VAL A 140 6.00 -14.41 -2.82
CA VAL A 140 7.20 -14.99 -2.24
C VAL A 140 6.90 -16.29 -1.52
N SER A 141 7.88 -17.17 -1.47
CA SER A 141 7.86 -18.40 -0.66
C SER A 141 9.28 -18.88 -0.39
N ASP A 142 9.50 -19.48 0.76
CA ASP A 142 10.71 -20.26 1.07
C ASP A 142 10.52 -21.77 0.87
N LEU A 143 9.31 -22.16 0.44
CA LEU A 143 8.90 -23.55 0.19
C LEU A 143 9.06 -24.49 1.40
N LYS A 144 8.94 -23.96 2.61
CA LYS A 144 9.11 -24.73 3.86
C LYS A 144 7.80 -25.08 4.57
N GLY A 145 6.66 -24.77 3.98
CA GLY A 145 5.36 -25.04 4.59
C GLY A 145 5.20 -24.33 5.93
N TRP A 146 4.82 -25.04 6.97
CA TRP A 146 4.71 -24.49 8.33
C TRP A 146 6.07 -24.19 8.99
N GLY A 147 7.19 -24.67 8.42
CA GLY A 147 8.55 -24.28 8.79
C GLY A 147 9.02 -22.99 8.13
N SER A 148 8.11 -22.24 7.50
CA SER A 148 8.40 -20.99 6.79
C SER A 148 8.94 -19.92 7.73
N GLU A 149 10.11 -19.34 7.37
CA GLU A 149 10.73 -18.25 8.12
C GLU A 149 9.85 -16.99 8.13
N PRO A 150 9.28 -16.53 6.99
CA PRO A 150 8.35 -15.40 7.02
C PRO A 150 7.12 -15.65 7.89
N ALA A 151 6.57 -16.89 7.90
CA ALA A 151 5.45 -17.24 8.76
C ALA A 151 5.83 -17.18 10.24
N ALA A 152 7.00 -17.72 10.62
CA ALA A 152 7.52 -17.64 11.98
C ALA A 152 7.74 -16.17 12.41
N LYS A 153 8.33 -15.35 11.54
CA LYS A 153 8.59 -13.93 11.79
C LYS A 153 7.30 -13.13 12.07
N TYR A 154 6.19 -13.51 11.45
CA TYR A 154 4.87 -12.89 11.63
C TYR A 154 3.98 -13.66 12.63
N GLY A 155 4.51 -14.65 13.33
CA GLY A 155 3.76 -15.43 14.30
C GLY A 155 2.55 -16.15 13.69
N VAL A 156 2.61 -16.51 12.40
CA VAL A 156 1.51 -17.15 11.67
C VAL A 156 1.42 -18.61 12.09
N ASN A 157 0.36 -18.97 12.80
CA ASN A 157 0.02 -20.31 13.22
C ASN A 157 -1.24 -20.87 12.55
N SER A 158 -1.93 -20.06 11.76
CA SER A 158 -3.07 -20.44 10.93
C SER A 158 -3.17 -19.53 9.71
N ILE A 159 -3.70 -20.06 8.60
CA ILE A 159 -3.95 -19.31 7.38
C ILE A 159 -5.43 -19.45 6.92
N PRO A 160 -5.98 -18.40 6.26
CA PRO A 160 -5.34 -17.16 5.86
C PRO A 160 -5.06 -16.22 7.05
N ALA A 161 -3.93 -15.49 6.99
CA ALA A 161 -3.58 -14.45 7.95
C ALA A 161 -3.04 -13.24 7.18
N ASN A 162 -3.39 -12.03 7.60
CA ASN A 162 -2.94 -10.84 6.89
C ASN A 162 -2.80 -9.60 7.76
N TRP A 163 -2.00 -8.67 7.26
CA TRP A 163 -1.75 -7.34 7.80
C TRP A 163 -1.88 -6.30 6.69
N LEU A 164 -2.60 -5.23 6.93
CA LEU A 164 -2.58 -4.06 6.07
C LEU A 164 -1.60 -3.04 6.63
N VAL A 165 -0.63 -2.61 5.82
CA VAL A 165 0.32 -1.56 6.20
C VAL A 165 0.07 -0.29 5.39
N ASP A 166 0.36 0.85 6.01
CA ASP A 166 0.33 2.16 5.38
C ASP A 166 1.58 2.38 4.48
N PRO A 167 1.65 3.48 3.70
CA PRO A 167 2.80 3.78 2.83
C PRO A 167 4.17 3.80 3.51
N ARG A 168 4.23 4.01 4.81
CA ARG A 168 5.46 3.98 5.63
C ARG A 168 5.77 2.57 6.15
N GLY A 169 4.89 1.59 5.92
CA GLY A 169 4.99 0.22 6.42
C GLY A 169 4.56 0.05 7.87
N ILE A 170 3.69 0.94 8.35
CA ILE A 170 3.08 0.84 9.67
C ILE A 170 1.80 0.03 9.55
N ILE A 171 1.61 -0.94 10.42
CA ILE A 171 0.42 -1.79 10.44
C ILE A 171 -0.79 -0.93 10.85
N VAL A 172 -1.82 -0.93 10.01
CA VAL A 172 -3.05 -0.18 10.24
C VAL A 172 -4.27 -1.08 10.48
N ALA A 173 -4.18 -2.35 10.11
CA ALA A 173 -5.21 -3.35 10.39
C ALA A 173 -4.66 -4.77 10.20
N THR A 174 -5.34 -5.76 10.79
CA THR A 174 -5.00 -7.18 10.68
C THR A 174 -6.27 -8.02 10.53
N GLY A 175 -6.15 -9.25 10.02
CA GLY A 175 -7.26 -10.20 9.98
C GLY A 175 -8.40 -9.78 9.05
N LEU A 176 -8.11 -9.09 7.95
CA LEU A 176 -9.08 -8.55 7.00
C LEU A 176 -9.60 -9.65 6.08
N ARG A 177 -10.94 -9.84 6.03
CA ARG A 177 -11.64 -10.81 5.16
C ARG A 177 -12.96 -10.25 4.67
N GLY A 178 -13.40 -10.73 3.49
CA GLY A 178 -14.69 -10.34 2.90
C GLY A 178 -14.81 -8.81 2.82
N GLU A 179 -15.96 -8.29 3.19
CA GLU A 179 -16.28 -6.86 3.15
C GLU A 179 -15.38 -6.00 4.05
N LEU A 180 -14.77 -6.60 5.10
CA LEU A 180 -13.89 -5.86 6.01
C LEU A 180 -12.62 -5.39 5.30
N LEU A 181 -12.09 -6.14 4.32
CA LEU A 181 -10.94 -5.72 3.53
C LEU A 181 -11.27 -4.44 2.76
N GLU A 182 -12.35 -4.46 1.99
CA GLU A 182 -12.76 -3.30 1.19
C GLU A 182 -13.08 -2.08 2.06
N SER A 183 -13.90 -2.26 3.09
CA SER A 183 -14.29 -1.17 3.99
C SER A 183 -13.10 -0.54 4.69
N THR A 184 -12.05 -1.33 4.99
CA THR A 184 -10.82 -0.83 5.58
C THR A 184 -9.99 -0.04 4.57
N ILE A 185 -9.81 -0.54 3.33
CA ILE A 185 -9.10 0.19 2.26
C ILE A 185 -9.77 1.55 2.00
N LYS A 186 -11.11 1.58 1.92
CA LYS A 186 -11.89 2.82 1.68
C LYS A 186 -11.62 3.93 2.70
N LYS A 187 -11.27 3.61 3.93
CA LYS A 187 -10.96 4.62 4.97
C LYS A 187 -9.78 5.52 4.58
N TYR A 188 -8.86 4.99 3.77
CA TYR A 188 -7.60 5.66 3.40
C TYR A 188 -7.61 6.29 2.02
N LEU A 189 -8.68 6.12 1.23
CA LEU A 189 -8.86 6.82 -0.05
C LEU A 189 -8.92 8.34 0.16
N ASP A 190 -8.52 9.10 -0.84
CA ASP A 190 -8.74 10.55 -0.83
C ASP A 190 -10.24 10.90 -0.95
N ALA A 191 -10.57 12.19 -0.83
CA ALA A 191 -11.95 12.63 -0.80
C ALA A 191 -12.68 12.44 -2.15
N GLU A 192 -11.94 12.42 -3.28
CA GLU A 192 -12.50 12.25 -4.62
C GLU A 192 -12.84 10.76 -4.86
N ASP A 193 -11.89 9.86 -4.59
CA ASP A 193 -12.08 8.43 -4.80
C ASP A 193 -13.07 7.82 -3.80
N LYS A 194 -13.23 8.41 -2.59
CA LYS A 194 -14.29 8.02 -1.65
C LYS A 194 -15.69 8.20 -2.26
N LYS A 195 -15.95 9.29 -2.98
CA LYS A 195 -17.25 9.53 -3.63
C LYS A 195 -17.53 8.56 -4.78
N GLY A 196 -16.50 8.18 -5.55
CA GLY A 196 -16.63 7.22 -6.66
C GLY A 196 -16.90 5.78 -6.23
N SER A 197 -16.55 5.40 -5.00
CA SER A 197 -16.70 4.03 -4.48
C SER A 197 -18.07 3.75 -3.81
N VAL A 198 -18.99 4.73 -3.81
CA VAL A 198 -20.35 4.62 -3.23
C VAL A 198 -21.42 4.30 -4.28
N LYS A 199 -21.05 3.99 -5.52
CA LYS A 199 -21.98 3.59 -6.59
C LYS A 199 -22.07 2.09 -6.75
#